data_3381295cf5bc4a115f2b6f2d9292cf08
#
_entry.id   3381295cf5bc4a115f2b6f2d9292cf08
#
_cell.length_a   1.000
_cell.length_b   1.000
_cell.length_c   1.000
_cell.angle_alpha   90.00
_cell.angle_beta   90.00
_cell.angle_gamma   90.00
#
_symmetry.space_group_name_H-M   'P 1'
#
loop_
_entity.id
_entity.type
_entity.pdbx_description
1 polymer ?
#
loop_
_entity_poly.entity_id
_entity_poly.type
_entity_poly.pdbx_seq_one_letter_code
_entity_poly.pdbx_strand_id
1 'polypeptide(L)'
;DFDDEKGLAVTNYLIDLAANPKFTNQANEEAGKAINLFTEGKLGAFFSGSWDREAIETALGDNFACAQLPSFKAGDYEGTMKSYAGSKAIGVNPTCENMDVAVALAVYLGNADCQKIRYEVRGVVPLDSTGIDDVMLNAITDTVNNTSVAQPLVSEMNGWWSNAEAFGKAIVAGEVNHDN
;
A
#
# COMPACT_ATOMS: atom_id res chain seq x y z
N ASP A 1 9.43 2.00 -18.73
CA ASP A 1 9.50 3.29 -19.42
C ASP A 1 8.10 3.89 -19.38
N PHE A 2 7.99 5.18 -19.02
CA PHE A 2 6.70 5.89 -18.93
C PHE A 2 6.57 6.94 -20.03
N ASP A 3 7.58 7.08 -20.89
CA ASP A 3 7.61 7.98 -22.03
C ASP A 3 7.10 7.25 -23.29
N ASP A 4 5.84 6.85 -23.23
CA ASP A 4 5.12 6.19 -24.30
C ASP A 4 3.62 6.56 -24.29
N GLU A 5 2.87 6.12 -25.27
CA GLU A 5 1.42 6.39 -25.39
C GLU A 5 0.62 5.92 -24.17
N LYS A 6 1.03 4.81 -23.57
CA LYS A 6 0.38 4.26 -22.38
C LYS A 6 0.67 5.11 -21.15
N GLY A 7 1.92 5.54 -20.98
CA GLY A 7 2.32 6.47 -19.91
C GLY A 7 1.57 7.79 -20.00
N LEU A 8 1.44 8.34 -21.21
CA LEU A 8 0.65 9.54 -21.45
C LEU A 8 -0.83 9.36 -21.11
N ALA A 9 -1.44 8.24 -21.52
CA ALA A 9 -2.84 7.93 -21.19
C ALA A 9 -3.06 7.83 -19.68
N VAL A 10 -2.14 7.18 -18.95
CA VAL A 10 -2.21 7.06 -17.48
C VAL A 10 -2.02 8.44 -16.83
N THR A 11 -1.09 9.26 -17.33
CA THR A 11 -0.89 10.64 -16.82
C THR A 11 -2.16 11.47 -16.98
N ASN A 12 -2.78 11.45 -18.16
CA ASN A 12 -4.05 12.14 -18.41
C ASN A 12 -5.16 11.65 -17.47
N TYR A 13 -5.26 10.34 -17.25
CA TYR A 13 -6.20 9.78 -16.29
C TYR A 13 -5.96 10.31 -14.86
N LEU A 14 -4.71 10.42 -14.42
CA LEU A 14 -4.38 10.96 -13.10
C LEU A 14 -4.70 12.46 -12.98
N ILE A 15 -4.49 13.24 -14.05
CA ILE A 15 -4.88 14.65 -14.12
C ILE A 15 -6.40 14.79 -13.97
N ASP A 16 -7.19 13.99 -14.72
CA ASP A 16 -8.65 13.99 -14.64
C ASP A 16 -9.15 13.55 -13.26
N LEU A 17 -8.50 12.55 -12.67
CA LEU A 17 -8.82 12.09 -11.32
C LEU A 17 -8.56 13.20 -10.29
N ALA A 18 -7.42 13.88 -10.37
CA ALA A 18 -7.06 14.98 -9.49
C ALA A 18 -8.00 16.19 -9.62
N ALA A 19 -8.53 16.43 -10.82
CA ALA A 19 -9.50 17.48 -11.10
C ALA A 19 -10.95 17.11 -10.68
N ASN A 20 -11.21 15.84 -10.37
CA ASN A 20 -12.56 15.37 -10.01
C ASN A 20 -12.95 15.91 -8.61
N PRO A 21 -14.06 16.66 -8.47
CA PRO A 21 -14.46 17.24 -7.19
C PRO A 21 -14.86 16.22 -6.12
N LYS A 22 -15.07 14.95 -6.52
CA LYS A 22 -15.33 13.83 -5.59
C LYS A 22 -14.03 13.19 -5.08
N PHE A 23 -12.90 13.50 -5.69
CA PHE A 23 -11.59 13.02 -5.28
C PHE A 23 -10.87 14.12 -4.51
N THR A 24 -10.52 13.87 -3.25
CA THR A 24 -9.81 14.88 -2.45
C THR A 24 -8.30 14.69 -2.54
N ASN A 25 -7.60 15.79 -2.82
CA ASN A 25 -6.14 15.86 -2.85
C ASN A 25 -5.55 16.37 -1.52
N GLN A 26 -6.39 16.63 -0.53
CA GLN A 26 -5.96 17.21 0.75
C GLN A 26 -4.96 16.35 1.52
N ALA A 27 -4.95 15.04 1.28
CA ALA A 27 -3.98 14.12 1.86
C ALA A 27 -2.52 14.45 1.50
N ASN A 28 -2.29 15.21 0.43
CA ASN A 28 -0.94 15.62 0.02
C ASN A 28 -0.37 16.78 0.82
N GLU A 29 -1.19 17.51 1.55
CA GLU A 29 -0.78 18.68 2.33
C GLU A 29 -0.13 18.26 3.66
N GLU A 30 -0.64 17.17 4.28
CA GLU A 30 -0.14 16.65 5.55
C GLU A 30 -0.16 15.13 5.56
N ALA A 31 0.92 14.51 6.05
CA ALA A 31 0.95 13.07 6.29
C ALA A 31 -0.16 12.67 7.28
N GLY A 32 -0.92 11.63 6.94
CA GLY A 32 -2.00 11.12 7.78
C GLY A 32 -3.34 11.84 7.64
N LYS A 33 -3.47 12.88 6.81
CA LYS A 33 -4.74 13.61 6.68
C LYS A 33 -5.87 12.75 6.11
N ALA A 34 -5.59 11.85 5.17
CA ALA A 34 -6.59 10.95 4.60
C ALA A 34 -7.21 10.01 5.64
N ILE A 35 -6.38 9.41 6.50
CA ILE A 35 -6.88 8.56 7.59
C ILE A 35 -7.75 9.35 8.57
N ASN A 36 -7.38 10.58 8.93
CA ASN A 36 -8.17 11.43 9.82
C ASN A 36 -9.54 11.76 9.20
N LEU A 37 -9.56 12.15 7.92
CA LEU A 37 -10.83 12.42 7.22
C LEU A 37 -11.71 11.18 7.10
N PHE A 38 -11.12 9.99 6.91
CA PHE A 38 -11.85 8.74 6.86
C PHE A 38 -12.45 8.37 8.21
N THR A 39 -11.68 8.43 9.28
CA THR A 39 -12.12 8.12 10.64
C THR A 39 -13.14 9.14 11.17
N GLU A 40 -13.13 10.37 10.67
CA GLU A 40 -14.13 11.39 10.93
C GLU A 40 -15.41 11.28 10.08
N GLY A 41 -15.48 10.27 9.19
CA GLY A 41 -16.61 10.07 8.28
C GLY A 41 -16.73 11.11 7.16
N LYS A 42 -15.65 11.84 6.86
CA LYS A 42 -15.57 12.85 5.80
C LYS A 42 -15.08 12.30 4.47
N LEU A 43 -14.51 11.10 4.46
CA LEU A 43 -14.12 10.34 3.27
C LEU A 43 -14.88 9.02 3.22
N GLY A 44 -15.44 8.70 2.05
CA GLY A 44 -16.08 7.40 1.81
C GLY A 44 -15.08 6.27 1.55
N ALA A 45 -13.90 6.57 1.04
CA ALA A 45 -12.83 5.61 0.79
C ALA A 45 -11.47 6.32 0.67
N PHE A 46 -10.39 5.60 0.95
CA PHE A 46 -9.03 6.07 0.69
C PHE A 46 -8.09 4.89 0.44
N PHE A 47 -6.95 5.16 -0.18
CA PHE A 47 -5.91 4.17 -0.41
C PHE A 47 -5.02 4.06 0.82
N SER A 48 -4.86 2.85 1.33
CA SER A 48 -4.03 2.58 2.50
C SER A 48 -3.50 1.15 2.51
N GLY A 49 -2.95 0.73 3.64
CA GLY A 49 -2.48 -0.61 3.93
C GLY A 49 -2.70 -0.99 5.39
N SER A 50 -2.17 -2.14 5.79
CA SER A 50 -2.37 -2.69 7.15
C SER A 50 -1.85 -1.81 8.29
N TRP A 51 -1.04 -0.81 8.01
CA TRP A 51 -0.50 0.12 9.02
C TRP A 51 -1.54 1.05 9.63
N ASP A 52 -2.67 1.28 8.96
CA ASP A 52 -3.77 2.14 9.46
C ASP A 52 -4.85 1.35 10.21
N ARG A 53 -4.70 0.03 10.34
CA ARG A 53 -5.67 -0.86 10.95
C ARG A 53 -6.12 -0.38 12.33
N GLU A 54 -5.17 -0.14 13.23
CA GLU A 54 -5.45 0.24 14.62
C GLU A 54 -6.29 1.52 14.71
N ALA A 55 -5.95 2.53 13.89
CA ALA A 55 -6.67 3.80 13.86
C ALA A 55 -8.10 3.62 13.32
N ILE A 56 -8.27 2.81 12.28
CA ILE A 56 -9.58 2.54 11.66
C ILE A 56 -10.48 1.76 12.64
N GLU A 57 -10.00 0.66 13.21
CA GLU A 57 -10.75 -0.16 14.16
C GLU A 57 -11.12 0.62 15.43
N THR A 58 -10.20 1.46 15.93
CA THR A 58 -10.47 2.30 17.11
C THR A 58 -11.58 3.31 16.85
N ALA A 59 -11.62 3.90 15.65
CA ALA A 59 -12.59 4.95 15.34
C ALA A 59 -13.93 4.39 14.84
N LEU A 60 -13.93 3.32 14.07
CA LEU A 60 -15.11 2.84 13.34
C LEU A 60 -15.64 1.49 13.83
N GLY A 61 -14.87 0.75 14.65
CA GLY A 61 -15.21 -0.61 15.05
C GLY A 61 -15.37 -1.50 13.80
N ASP A 62 -16.53 -2.13 13.66
CA ASP A 62 -16.85 -2.99 12.51
C ASP A 62 -17.50 -2.22 11.33
N ASN A 63 -17.57 -0.88 11.40
CA ASN A 63 -18.25 -0.07 10.38
C ASN A 63 -17.31 0.37 9.24
N PHE A 64 -16.44 -0.51 8.80
CA PHE A 64 -15.60 -0.29 7.61
C PHE A 64 -15.50 -1.56 6.78
N ALA A 65 -15.08 -1.40 5.52
CA ALA A 65 -14.79 -2.49 4.62
C ALA A 65 -13.44 -2.27 3.93
N CYS A 66 -12.83 -3.35 3.48
CA CYS A 66 -11.61 -3.31 2.69
C CYS A 66 -11.83 -4.03 1.37
N ALA A 67 -11.15 -3.57 0.34
CA ALA A 67 -11.20 -4.18 -0.99
C ALA A 67 -9.85 -4.04 -1.69
N GLN A 68 -9.64 -4.83 -2.73
CA GLN A 68 -8.54 -4.65 -3.66
C GLN A 68 -8.61 -3.27 -4.33
N LEU A 69 -7.47 -2.81 -4.85
CA LEU A 69 -7.43 -1.60 -5.67
C LEU A 69 -8.38 -1.72 -6.86
N PRO A 70 -9.05 -0.62 -7.26
CA PRO A 70 -10.06 -0.65 -8.30
C PRO A 70 -9.47 -0.87 -9.69
N SER A 71 -10.32 -1.29 -10.62
CA SER A 71 -10.05 -1.20 -12.04
C SER A 71 -10.10 0.26 -12.50
N PHE A 72 -9.37 0.56 -13.56
CA PHE A 72 -9.36 1.88 -14.19
C PHE A 72 -9.38 1.75 -15.70
N LYS A 73 -9.79 2.83 -16.37
CA LYS A 73 -9.70 3.00 -17.81
C LYS A 73 -9.00 4.32 -18.13
N ALA A 74 -7.89 4.23 -18.87
CA ALA A 74 -7.09 5.37 -19.31
C ALA A 74 -6.98 5.35 -20.84
N GLY A 75 -7.80 6.16 -21.52
CA GLY A 75 -7.93 6.09 -22.97
C GLY A 75 -8.42 4.70 -23.42
N ASP A 76 -7.64 4.05 -24.27
CA ASP A 76 -7.89 2.69 -24.77
C ASP A 76 -7.34 1.58 -23.87
N TYR A 77 -6.66 1.95 -22.77
CA TYR A 77 -6.08 0.99 -21.82
C TYR A 77 -7.03 0.75 -20.66
N GLU A 78 -7.24 -0.52 -20.35
CA GLU A 78 -8.01 -0.96 -19.20
C GLU A 78 -7.15 -1.87 -18.32
N GLY A 79 -7.33 -1.78 -17.01
CA GLY A 79 -6.62 -2.64 -16.08
C GLY A 79 -7.07 -2.48 -14.65
N THR A 80 -6.51 -3.29 -13.78
CA THR A 80 -6.65 -3.13 -12.34
C THR A 80 -5.39 -2.45 -11.79
N MET A 81 -5.57 -1.48 -10.92
CA MET A 81 -4.43 -0.86 -10.21
C MET A 81 -3.67 -1.95 -9.46
N LYS A 82 -2.34 -1.87 -9.51
CA LYS A 82 -1.46 -2.83 -8.85
C LYS A 82 -0.70 -2.15 -7.72
N SER A 83 -0.56 -2.88 -6.62
CA SER A 83 0.33 -2.49 -5.52
C SER A 83 1.64 -3.26 -5.57
N TYR A 84 2.66 -2.75 -4.91
CA TYR A 84 3.81 -3.58 -4.59
C TYR A 84 3.48 -4.50 -3.41
N ALA A 85 3.78 -5.79 -3.58
CA ALA A 85 3.83 -6.73 -2.47
C ALA A 85 5.20 -6.66 -1.81
N GLY A 86 5.21 -6.55 -0.50
CA GLY A 86 6.42 -6.63 0.31
C GLY A 86 6.27 -7.72 1.38
N SER A 87 7.38 -8.25 1.82
CA SER A 87 7.44 -9.16 2.96
C SER A 87 8.37 -8.59 4.03
N LYS A 88 8.13 -8.97 5.28
CA LYS A 88 9.04 -8.67 6.39
C LYS A 88 9.86 -9.92 6.66
N ALA A 89 11.17 -9.78 6.67
CA ALA A 89 12.09 -10.86 6.95
C ALA A 89 12.95 -10.56 8.19
N ILE A 90 13.42 -11.60 8.85
CA ILE A 90 14.38 -11.51 9.94
C ILE A 90 15.71 -12.00 9.39
N GLY A 91 16.68 -11.10 9.30
CA GLY A 91 18.04 -11.40 8.86
C GLY A 91 18.97 -11.64 10.04
N VAL A 92 19.98 -12.49 9.83
CA VAL A 92 21.09 -12.67 10.77
C VAL A 92 22.33 -12.00 10.18
N ASN A 93 22.99 -11.17 10.99
CA ASN A 93 24.25 -10.54 10.59
C ASN A 93 25.35 -11.61 10.41
N PRO A 94 25.96 -11.74 9.23
CA PRO A 94 26.97 -12.78 8.97
C PRO A 94 28.24 -12.64 9.80
N THR A 95 28.46 -11.51 10.45
CA THR A 95 29.60 -11.27 11.36
C THR A 95 29.26 -11.48 12.83
N CYS A 96 28.08 -12.09 13.13
CA CYS A 96 27.67 -12.38 14.50
C CYS A 96 28.59 -13.42 15.14
N GLU A 97 29.13 -13.13 16.34
CA GLU A 97 30.01 -14.05 17.06
C GLU A 97 29.29 -15.33 17.50
N ASN A 98 28.00 -15.24 17.79
CA ASN A 98 27.16 -16.37 18.23
C ASN A 98 26.14 -16.76 17.14
N MET A 99 26.63 -17.19 16.00
CA MET A 99 25.83 -17.46 14.80
C MET A 99 24.69 -18.44 15.07
N ASP A 100 24.95 -19.56 15.75
CA ASP A 100 23.93 -20.59 16.01
C ASP A 100 22.78 -20.05 16.86
N VAL A 101 23.08 -19.22 17.85
CA VAL A 101 22.08 -18.57 18.70
C VAL A 101 21.28 -17.53 17.90
N ALA A 102 21.95 -16.74 17.05
CA ALA A 102 21.30 -15.75 16.21
C ALA A 102 20.35 -16.39 15.18
N VAL A 103 20.76 -17.49 14.56
CA VAL A 103 19.92 -18.27 13.64
C VAL A 103 18.73 -18.87 14.39
N ALA A 104 18.95 -19.49 15.56
CA ALA A 104 17.88 -20.04 16.39
C ALA A 104 16.85 -18.96 16.77
N LEU A 105 17.32 -17.76 17.15
CA LEU A 105 16.44 -16.63 17.45
C LEU A 105 15.67 -16.16 16.23
N ALA A 106 16.29 -16.05 15.07
CA ALA A 106 15.63 -15.65 13.82
C ALA A 106 14.53 -16.64 13.44
N VAL A 107 14.79 -17.94 13.52
CA VAL A 107 13.80 -19.01 13.29
C VAL A 107 12.66 -18.94 14.31
N TYR A 108 12.97 -18.75 15.57
CA TYR A 108 11.96 -18.60 16.62
C TYR A 108 11.06 -17.40 16.38
N LEU A 109 11.63 -16.23 16.09
CA LEU A 109 10.86 -15.02 15.79
C LEU A 109 10.05 -15.12 14.50
N GLY A 110 10.45 -15.96 13.56
CA GLY A 110 9.74 -16.22 12.30
C GLY A 110 8.71 -17.35 12.38
N ASN A 111 8.60 -18.07 13.49
CA ASN A 111 7.70 -19.22 13.61
C ASN A 111 6.20 -18.82 13.63
N ALA A 112 5.31 -19.80 13.50
CA ALA A 112 3.86 -19.59 13.42
C ALA A 112 3.31 -18.90 14.67
N ASP A 113 3.79 -19.26 15.87
CA ASP A 113 3.29 -18.69 17.13
C ASP A 113 3.63 -17.18 17.21
N CYS A 114 4.87 -16.81 16.88
CA CYS A 114 5.27 -15.39 16.83
C CYS A 114 4.56 -14.61 15.73
N GLN A 115 4.24 -15.24 14.59
CA GLN A 115 3.45 -14.61 13.54
C GLN A 115 2.00 -14.39 14.01
N LYS A 116 1.41 -15.36 14.70
CA LYS A 116 0.08 -15.22 15.29
C LYS A 116 0.02 -14.08 16.32
N ILE A 117 0.98 -14.00 17.22
CA ILE A 117 1.08 -12.90 18.21
C ILE A 117 1.19 -11.55 17.50
N ARG A 118 2.02 -11.43 16.46
CA ARG A 118 2.13 -10.18 15.69
C ARG A 118 0.83 -9.81 14.99
N TYR A 119 0.09 -10.79 14.48
CA TYR A 119 -1.23 -10.53 13.92
C TYR A 119 -2.20 -10.02 14.99
N GLU A 120 -2.31 -10.71 16.12
CA GLU A 120 -3.21 -10.35 17.21
C GLU A 120 -2.93 -8.97 17.82
N VAL A 121 -1.64 -8.59 17.93
CA VAL A 121 -1.24 -7.33 18.57
C VAL A 121 -1.12 -6.16 17.58
N ARG A 122 -0.72 -6.42 16.34
CA ARG A 122 -0.37 -5.38 15.36
C ARG A 122 -1.07 -5.50 14.01
N GLY A 123 -1.93 -6.49 13.83
CA GLY A 123 -2.59 -6.75 12.54
C GLY A 123 -1.63 -7.10 11.40
N VAL A 124 -0.40 -7.53 11.71
CA VAL A 124 0.56 -7.93 10.67
C VAL A 124 0.13 -9.25 10.08
N VAL A 125 -0.12 -9.26 8.76
CA VAL A 125 -0.57 -10.44 8.02
C VAL A 125 0.42 -11.60 8.20
N PRO A 126 0.00 -12.76 8.75
CA PRO A 126 0.84 -13.94 8.85
C PRO A 126 1.01 -14.63 7.50
N LEU A 127 2.03 -15.46 7.34
CA LEU A 127 2.21 -16.29 6.13
C LEU A 127 1.10 -17.32 5.96
N ASP A 128 0.62 -17.88 7.07
CA ASP A 128 -0.55 -18.76 7.09
C ASP A 128 -1.69 -18.04 7.80
N SER A 129 -2.71 -17.69 7.03
CA SER A 129 -3.94 -17.04 7.48
C SER A 129 -5.13 -18.00 7.54
N THR A 130 -4.90 -19.30 7.39
CA THR A 130 -5.97 -20.30 7.37
C THR A 130 -6.83 -20.23 8.63
N GLY A 131 -8.14 -20.08 8.43
CA GLY A 131 -9.12 -20.02 9.52
C GLY A 131 -9.22 -18.66 10.23
N ILE A 132 -8.54 -17.64 9.75
CA ILE A 132 -8.71 -16.26 10.23
C ILE A 132 -9.70 -15.55 9.29
N ASP A 133 -10.86 -15.20 9.83
CA ASP A 133 -11.86 -14.40 9.10
C ASP A 133 -11.76 -12.94 9.55
N ASP A 134 -11.08 -12.14 8.74
CA ASP A 134 -10.78 -10.75 9.01
C ASP A 134 -10.85 -9.93 7.71
N VAL A 135 -11.65 -8.86 7.72
CA VAL A 135 -11.96 -8.08 6.51
C VAL A 135 -10.71 -7.48 5.85
N MET A 136 -9.77 -6.97 6.64
CA MET A 136 -8.54 -6.38 6.12
C MET A 136 -7.56 -7.47 5.65
N LEU A 137 -7.40 -8.54 6.43
CA LEU A 137 -6.56 -9.68 6.08
C LEU A 137 -7.01 -10.32 4.76
N ASN A 138 -8.31 -10.52 4.59
CA ASN A 138 -8.88 -11.08 3.36
C ASN A 138 -8.58 -10.17 2.15
N ALA A 139 -8.81 -8.85 2.27
CA ALA A 139 -8.52 -7.90 1.20
C ALA A 139 -7.03 -7.82 0.85
N ILE A 140 -6.14 -7.89 1.84
CA ILE A 140 -4.68 -7.90 1.60
C ILE A 140 -4.27 -9.22 0.92
N THR A 141 -4.77 -10.36 1.39
CA THR A 141 -4.50 -11.67 0.79
C THR A 141 -4.96 -11.72 -0.66
N ASP A 142 -6.16 -11.23 -0.94
CA ASP A 142 -6.68 -11.13 -2.31
C ASP A 142 -5.83 -10.20 -3.18
N THR A 143 -5.41 -9.06 -2.64
CA THR A 143 -4.53 -8.12 -3.34
C THR A 143 -3.18 -8.77 -3.66
N VAL A 144 -2.55 -9.44 -2.70
CA VAL A 144 -1.26 -10.11 -2.89
C VAL A 144 -1.37 -11.20 -3.96
N ASN A 145 -2.44 -11.98 -3.94
CA ASN A 145 -2.60 -13.10 -4.86
C ASN A 145 -3.01 -12.70 -6.28
N ASN A 146 -3.76 -11.60 -6.44
CA ASN A 146 -4.42 -11.28 -7.70
C ASN A 146 -3.90 -10.00 -8.37
N THR A 147 -3.55 -8.97 -7.61
CA THR A 147 -3.31 -7.63 -8.15
C THR A 147 -2.01 -6.98 -7.68
N SER A 148 -1.15 -7.69 -6.96
CA SER A 148 0.16 -7.16 -6.59
C SER A 148 1.27 -7.64 -7.52
N VAL A 149 2.38 -6.92 -7.45
CA VAL A 149 3.65 -7.29 -8.07
C VAL A 149 4.76 -7.18 -7.02
N ALA A 150 5.76 -8.06 -7.11
CA ALA A 150 6.92 -7.92 -6.24
C ALA A 150 7.67 -6.62 -6.58
N GLN A 151 8.04 -5.85 -5.56
CA GLN A 151 8.90 -4.69 -5.76
C GLN A 151 10.25 -5.14 -6.33
N PRO A 152 10.73 -4.55 -7.44
CA PRO A 152 12.06 -4.86 -7.96
C PRO A 152 13.16 -4.62 -6.93
N LEU A 153 14.10 -5.57 -6.81
CA LEU A 153 15.22 -5.49 -5.88
C LEU A 153 16.46 -4.89 -6.59
N VAL A 154 16.30 -3.68 -7.11
CA VAL A 154 17.35 -2.94 -7.82
C VAL A 154 17.58 -1.59 -7.16
N SER A 155 18.81 -1.06 -7.27
CA SER A 155 19.19 0.21 -6.62
C SER A 155 18.36 1.41 -7.08
N GLU A 156 17.89 1.38 -8.32
CA GLU A 156 17.08 2.41 -8.95
C GLU A 156 15.73 2.62 -8.25
N MET A 157 15.23 1.60 -7.57
CA MET A 157 14.00 1.72 -6.75
C MET A 157 14.13 2.70 -5.60
N ASN A 158 15.36 3.04 -5.17
CA ASN A 158 15.55 4.04 -4.12
C ASN A 158 15.06 5.44 -4.54
N GLY A 159 15.17 5.76 -5.84
CA GLY A 159 14.67 7.03 -6.40
C GLY A 159 13.19 6.99 -6.81
N TRP A 160 12.60 5.81 -6.93
CA TRP A 160 11.23 5.67 -7.41
C TRP A 160 10.21 6.43 -6.55
N TRP A 161 10.27 6.24 -5.25
CA TRP A 161 9.28 6.80 -4.32
C TRP A 161 9.28 8.32 -4.31
N SER A 162 10.46 8.94 -4.26
CA SER A 162 10.59 10.40 -4.29
C SER A 162 10.13 11.01 -5.62
N ASN A 163 10.44 10.35 -6.73
CA ASN A 163 10.03 10.81 -8.06
C ASN A 163 8.51 10.64 -8.27
N ALA A 164 7.94 9.51 -7.83
CA ALA A 164 6.50 9.27 -7.91
C ALA A 164 5.72 10.27 -7.03
N GLU A 165 6.22 10.57 -5.84
CA GLU A 165 5.64 11.59 -4.97
C GLU A 165 5.70 12.98 -5.60
N ALA A 166 6.87 13.37 -6.14
CA ALA A 166 7.05 14.68 -6.81
C ALA A 166 6.11 14.81 -8.02
N PHE A 167 5.99 13.76 -8.82
CA PHE A 167 5.09 13.74 -9.98
C PHE A 167 3.61 13.88 -9.56
N GLY A 168 3.17 13.14 -8.55
CA GLY A 168 1.81 13.26 -8.03
C GLY A 168 1.51 14.66 -7.48
N LYS A 169 2.45 15.27 -6.77
CA LYS A 169 2.33 16.65 -6.28
C LYS A 169 2.24 17.67 -7.41
N ALA A 170 3.03 17.50 -8.47
CA ALA A 170 3.00 18.36 -9.65
C ALA A 170 1.64 18.31 -10.39
N ILE A 171 1.03 17.11 -10.49
CA ILE A 171 -0.33 16.96 -11.03
C ILE A 171 -1.34 17.70 -10.17
N VAL A 172 -1.30 17.52 -8.87
CA VAL A 172 -2.25 18.16 -7.93
C VAL A 172 -2.08 19.68 -7.92
N ALA A 173 -0.85 20.18 -8.07
CA ALA A 173 -0.55 21.61 -8.18
C ALA A 173 -0.93 22.22 -9.55
N GLY A 174 -1.28 21.40 -10.55
CA GLY A 174 -1.55 21.83 -11.92
C GLY A 174 -0.29 22.17 -12.73
N GLU A 175 0.89 21.87 -12.19
CA GLU A 175 2.18 22.05 -12.88
C GLU A 175 2.34 21.05 -14.02
N VAL A 176 1.78 19.83 -13.87
CA VAL A 176 1.57 18.84 -14.91
C VAL A 176 0.08 18.83 -15.23
N ASN A 177 -0.27 19.10 -16.48
CA ASN A 177 -1.65 19.21 -16.95
C ASN A 177 -1.76 18.73 -18.42
N HIS A 178 -2.94 18.82 -19.03
CA HIS A 178 -3.16 18.34 -20.40
C HIS A 178 -2.41 19.13 -21.50
N ASP A 179 -1.83 20.27 -21.17
CA ASP A 179 -1.15 21.15 -22.14
C ASP A 179 0.38 20.93 -22.16
N ASN A 180 0.93 20.17 -21.16
CA ASN A 180 2.37 19.93 -21.05
C ASN A 180 2.77 18.52 -20.62
#